data_5584f4cb7cc1980ad5dd4020b77bb035
#
_entry.id   5584f4cb7cc1980ad5dd4020b77bb035
#
_cell.length_a   1.000
_cell.length_b   1.000
_cell.length_c   1.000
_cell.angle_alpha   90.00
_cell.angle_beta   90.00
_cell.angle_gamma   90.00
#
_symmetry.space_group_name_H-M   'P 1'
#
loop_
_entity.id
_entity.type
_entity.pdbx_description
1 polymer ?
#
loop_
_entity_poly.entity_id
_entity_poly.type
_entity_poly.pdbx_seq_one_letter_code
_entity_poly.pdbx_strand_id
1 'polypeptide(L)'
;IGRVAGHECVIIANDATVKGGTYYPLTVKKHLRAQEIAEQNGLACIYLVDAGGAFLPLQHDVFPDRDHFGRIFYNQARMSAKGIYQVAAVMGSCTAGGAYVPAMSDETVIVRGTGTIFLGGPPLVKAATGETTTAEELGGADIHTRVSGVADHLAEDDGEALRIVRSIMANVPRRRRPPWELTE
;
A
#
# COMPACT_ATOMS: atom_id res chain seq x y z
N ILE A 1 -12.62 4.84 8.06
CA ILE A 1 -13.23 3.50 8.21
C ILE A 1 -14.40 3.43 7.24
N GLY A 2 -14.52 2.30 6.55
CA GLY A 2 -15.59 2.02 5.59
C GLY A 2 -16.02 0.57 5.63
N ARG A 3 -17.01 0.23 4.78
CA ARG A 3 -17.46 -1.15 4.64
C ARG A 3 -17.31 -1.59 3.19
N VAL A 4 -16.54 -2.66 2.96
CA VAL A 4 -16.28 -3.25 1.64
C VAL A 4 -16.66 -4.71 1.68
N ALA A 5 -17.51 -5.15 0.76
CA ALA A 5 -18.04 -6.54 0.70
C ALA A 5 -18.58 -7.05 2.06
N GLY A 6 -19.18 -6.16 2.86
CA GLY A 6 -19.73 -6.50 4.17
C GLY A 6 -18.71 -6.52 5.32
N HIS A 7 -17.42 -6.28 5.05
CA HIS A 7 -16.36 -6.18 6.06
C HIS A 7 -16.09 -4.72 6.42
N GLU A 8 -15.99 -4.43 7.70
CA GLU A 8 -15.45 -3.16 8.17
C GLU A 8 -13.93 -3.15 7.96
N CYS A 9 -13.42 -2.07 7.37
CA CYS A 9 -12.00 -1.92 7.06
C CYS A 9 -11.55 -0.47 7.19
N VAL A 10 -10.25 -0.30 7.31
CA VAL A 10 -9.59 1.00 7.20
C VAL A 10 -9.15 1.17 5.75
N ILE A 11 -9.49 2.30 5.12
CA ILE A 11 -9.06 2.62 3.76
C ILE A 11 -8.09 3.80 3.85
N ILE A 12 -6.89 3.61 3.31
CA ILE A 12 -5.84 4.62 3.24
C ILE A 12 -5.58 4.88 1.76
N ALA A 13 -5.82 6.12 1.32
CA ALA A 13 -5.63 6.53 -0.06
C ALA A 13 -4.65 7.69 -0.16
N ASN A 14 -3.74 7.63 -1.11
CA ASN A 14 -2.89 8.75 -1.47
C ASN A 14 -3.63 9.68 -2.43
N ASP A 15 -3.41 10.98 -2.29
CA ASP A 15 -3.87 11.99 -3.24
C ASP A 15 -2.69 12.47 -4.08
N ALA A 16 -2.54 11.89 -5.27
CA ALA A 16 -1.44 12.21 -6.19
C ALA A 16 -1.52 13.64 -6.74
N THR A 17 -2.68 14.30 -6.68
CA THR A 17 -2.82 15.69 -7.10
C THR A 17 -2.07 16.66 -6.18
N VAL A 18 -1.74 16.20 -4.95
CA VAL A 18 -0.96 16.95 -3.98
C VAL A 18 0.47 16.41 -3.92
N LYS A 19 1.39 17.09 -4.59
CA LYS A 19 2.83 16.75 -4.58
C LYS A 19 3.14 15.30 -4.95
N GLY A 20 2.38 14.73 -5.91
CA GLY A 20 2.57 13.35 -6.35
C GLY A 20 2.34 12.31 -5.23
N GLY A 21 1.43 12.59 -4.31
CA GLY A 21 1.12 11.67 -3.20
C GLY A 21 2.26 11.46 -2.21
N THR A 22 3.29 12.32 -2.20
CA THR A 22 4.45 12.18 -1.31
C THR A 22 4.07 12.32 0.16
N TYR A 23 4.80 11.58 1.00
CA TYR A 23 4.60 11.60 2.45
C TYR A 23 5.33 12.75 3.12
N TYR A 24 4.57 13.65 3.71
CA TYR A 24 5.02 14.67 4.65
C TYR A 24 4.99 14.14 6.09
N PRO A 25 5.61 14.83 7.06
CA PRO A 25 5.57 14.39 8.47
C PRO A 25 4.15 14.13 8.98
N LEU A 26 3.20 14.99 8.64
CA LEU A 26 1.80 14.80 9.04
C LEU A 26 1.12 13.63 8.31
N THR A 27 1.47 13.38 7.05
CA THR A 27 0.96 12.24 6.27
C THR A 27 1.40 10.92 6.92
N VAL A 28 2.65 10.83 7.37
CA VAL A 28 3.17 9.69 8.12
C VAL A 28 2.35 9.47 9.40
N LYS A 29 2.15 10.51 10.20
CA LYS A 29 1.35 10.43 11.43
C LYS A 29 -0.07 9.96 11.18
N LYS A 30 -0.71 10.44 10.12
CA LYS A 30 -2.06 10.00 9.71
C LYS A 30 -2.08 8.52 9.32
N HIS A 31 -1.10 8.07 8.55
CA HIS A 31 -1.00 6.66 8.15
C HIS A 31 -0.78 5.76 9.38
N LEU A 32 0.17 6.11 10.25
CA LEU A 32 0.42 5.36 11.49
C LEU A 32 -0.82 5.29 12.37
N ARG A 33 -1.56 6.40 12.52
CA ARG A 33 -2.81 6.41 13.29
C ARG A 33 -3.88 5.52 12.66
N ALA A 34 -3.97 5.49 11.34
CA ALA A 34 -4.91 4.62 10.62
C ALA A 34 -4.58 3.14 10.87
N GLN A 35 -3.30 2.77 10.80
CA GLN A 35 -2.84 1.40 11.11
C GLN A 35 -3.08 1.03 12.58
N GLU A 36 -2.83 1.95 13.51
CA GLU A 36 -3.12 1.75 14.93
C GLU A 36 -4.61 1.44 15.17
N ILE A 37 -5.50 2.22 14.55
CA ILE A 37 -6.96 1.98 14.63
C ILE A 37 -7.30 0.61 14.04
N ALA A 38 -6.72 0.25 12.91
CA ALA A 38 -6.94 -1.04 12.28
C ALA A 38 -6.48 -2.19 13.20
N GLU A 39 -5.28 -2.08 13.77
CA GLU A 39 -4.71 -3.10 14.66
C GLU A 39 -5.54 -3.28 15.95
N GLN A 40 -5.91 -2.18 16.61
CA GLN A 40 -6.70 -2.19 17.86
C GLN A 40 -8.09 -2.82 17.66
N ASN A 41 -8.69 -2.64 16.49
CA ASN A 41 -10.04 -3.12 16.20
C ASN A 41 -10.07 -4.38 15.32
N GLY A 42 -8.90 -4.90 14.91
CA GLY A 42 -8.81 -6.07 14.04
C GLY A 42 -9.41 -5.85 12.65
N LEU A 43 -9.34 -4.61 12.14
CA LEU A 43 -9.89 -4.23 10.84
C LEU A 43 -8.87 -4.50 9.73
N ALA A 44 -9.31 -5.09 8.63
CA ALA A 44 -8.50 -5.19 7.42
C ALA A 44 -8.12 -3.79 6.90
N CYS A 45 -6.95 -3.68 6.27
CA CYS A 45 -6.51 -2.46 5.61
C CYS A 45 -6.60 -2.57 4.10
N ILE A 46 -7.11 -1.52 3.46
CA ILE A 46 -7.08 -1.34 2.02
C ILE A 46 -6.25 -0.09 1.73
N TYR A 47 -5.18 -0.26 0.97
CA TYR A 47 -4.29 0.82 0.54
C TYR A 47 -4.55 1.12 -0.94
N LEU A 48 -5.02 2.33 -1.25
CA LEU A 48 -5.09 2.84 -2.62
C LEU A 48 -3.85 3.70 -2.85
N VAL A 49 -2.86 3.14 -3.54
CA VAL A 49 -1.50 3.68 -3.53
C VAL A 49 -1.18 4.40 -4.83
N ASP A 50 -0.80 5.65 -4.67
CA ASP A 50 -0.20 6.51 -5.69
C ASP A 50 0.74 7.47 -4.97
N ALA A 51 1.99 7.05 -4.73
CA ALA A 51 2.89 7.72 -3.79
C ALA A 51 4.32 7.80 -4.29
N GLY A 52 4.80 9.01 -4.47
CA GLY A 52 6.20 9.29 -4.79
C GLY A 52 7.22 9.04 -3.66
N GLY A 53 6.81 8.37 -2.57
CA GLY A 53 7.67 8.14 -1.41
C GLY A 53 7.68 9.31 -0.43
N ALA A 54 8.76 9.49 0.31
CA ALA A 54 8.89 10.57 1.28
C ALA A 54 9.27 11.91 0.64
N PHE A 55 8.76 13.00 1.18
CA PHE A 55 9.17 14.34 0.76
C PHE A 55 10.59 14.65 1.24
N LEU A 56 11.58 14.45 0.38
CA LEU A 56 12.99 14.52 0.72
C LEU A 56 13.47 15.85 1.36
N PRO A 57 12.94 17.03 0.99
CA PRO A 57 13.35 18.28 1.68
C PRO A 57 13.06 18.29 3.18
N LEU A 58 12.13 17.44 3.67
CA LEU A 58 11.80 17.27 5.09
C LEU A 58 12.22 15.87 5.61
N GLN A 59 13.23 15.25 5.01
CA GLN A 59 13.63 13.88 5.38
C GLN A 59 13.99 13.71 6.86
N HIS A 60 14.54 14.75 7.49
CA HIS A 60 14.87 14.76 8.92
C HIS A 60 13.64 14.67 9.84
N ASP A 61 12.45 15.04 9.34
CA ASP A 61 11.18 14.93 10.08
C ASP A 61 10.37 13.70 9.66
N VAL A 62 10.87 12.90 8.70
CA VAL A 62 10.16 11.76 8.10
C VAL A 62 10.85 10.43 8.40
N PHE A 63 12.19 10.36 8.51
CA PHE A 63 12.90 9.09 8.61
C PHE A 63 13.46 8.72 9.99
N PRO A 64 14.10 9.63 10.80
CA PRO A 64 15.02 9.19 11.84
C PRO A 64 14.39 8.70 13.13
N ASP A 65 13.11 8.93 13.37
CA ASP A 65 12.45 8.54 14.63
C ASP A 65 11.70 7.20 14.49
N ARG A 66 11.49 6.58 15.63
CA ARG A 66 10.73 5.33 15.76
C ARG A 66 9.33 5.40 15.13
N ASP A 67 8.65 6.52 15.27
CA ASP A 67 7.27 6.72 14.79
C ASP A 67 7.24 7.55 13.49
N HIS A 68 8.29 7.40 12.66
CA HIS A 68 8.41 7.95 11.33
C HIS A 68 8.07 6.92 10.25
N PHE A 69 8.47 7.19 9.02
CA PHE A 69 8.05 6.46 7.83
C PHE A 69 8.30 4.95 7.90
N GLY A 70 9.45 4.53 8.44
CA GLY A 70 9.78 3.11 8.62
C GLY A 70 8.82 2.36 9.53
N ARG A 71 8.13 3.06 10.42
CA ARG A 71 7.13 2.45 11.31
C ARG A 71 5.92 1.92 10.54
N ILE A 72 5.58 2.50 9.39
CA ILE A 72 4.49 2.02 8.52
C ILE A 72 4.76 0.57 8.13
N PHE A 73 5.98 0.26 7.70
CA PHE A 73 6.35 -1.09 7.24
C PHE A 73 6.43 -2.09 8.40
N TYR A 74 6.98 -1.66 9.53
CA TYR A 74 6.96 -2.47 10.75
C TYR A 74 5.53 -2.83 11.16
N ASN A 75 4.61 -1.87 11.10
CA ASN A 75 3.21 -2.11 11.42
C ASN A 75 2.56 -3.07 10.41
N GLN A 76 2.84 -2.94 9.10
CA GLN A 76 2.33 -3.87 8.10
C GLN A 76 2.75 -5.31 8.42
N ALA A 77 4.04 -5.55 8.65
CA ALA A 77 4.55 -6.88 9.00
C ALA A 77 3.90 -7.42 10.28
N ARG A 78 3.73 -6.58 11.30
CA ARG A 78 3.10 -6.96 12.57
C ARG A 78 1.62 -7.25 12.43
N MET A 79 0.91 -6.48 11.64
CA MET A 79 -0.53 -6.65 11.39
C MET A 79 -0.78 -7.93 10.60
N SER A 80 0.01 -8.22 9.57
CA SER A 80 -0.06 -9.46 8.81
C SER A 80 0.20 -10.67 9.72
N ALA A 81 1.23 -10.62 10.57
CA ALA A 81 1.51 -11.67 11.55
C ALA A 81 0.37 -11.91 12.57
N LYS A 82 -0.47 -10.89 12.81
CA LYS A 82 -1.69 -11.00 13.65
C LYS A 82 -2.92 -11.45 12.84
N GLY A 83 -2.78 -11.74 11.56
CA GLY A 83 -3.88 -12.09 10.67
C GLY A 83 -4.83 -10.92 10.39
N ILE A 84 -4.34 -9.69 10.47
CA ILE A 84 -5.06 -8.49 9.99
C ILE A 84 -4.73 -8.35 8.51
N TYR A 85 -5.71 -8.63 7.67
CA TYR A 85 -5.52 -8.71 6.23
C TYR A 85 -5.27 -7.35 5.61
N GLN A 86 -4.34 -7.29 4.67
CA GLN A 86 -3.92 -6.06 4.02
C GLN A 86 -3.92 -6.23 2.51
N VAL A 87 -4.66 -5.37 1.83
CA VAL A 87 -4.78 -5.37 0.36
C VAL A 87 -4.32 -4.03 -0.17
N ALA A 88 -3.48 -4.03 -1.19
CA ALA A 88 -3.07 -2.82 -1.89
C ALA A 88 -3.59 -2.80 -3.32
N ALA A 89 -4.00 -1.62 -3.78
CA ALA A 89 -4.21 -1.33 -5.20
C ALA A 89 -3.23 -0.24 -5.63
N VAL A 90 -2.35 -0.58 -6.54
CA VAL A 90 -1.36 0.32 -7.15
C VAL A 90 -2.02 1.00 -8.33
N MET A 91 -2.49 2.21 -8.13
CA MET A 91 -3.28 2.97 -9.11
C MET A 91 -2.44 4.02 -9.84
N GLY A 92 -1.25 4.29 -9.33
CA GLY A 92 -0.29 5.21 -9.90
C GLY A 92 1.14 4.84 -9.55
N SER A 93 2.04 5.82 -9.62
CA SER A 93 3.46 5.59 -9.39
C SER A 93 3.77 5.36 -7.92
N CYS A 94 4.28 4.17 -7.58
CA CYS A 94 4.75 3.83 -6.24
C CYS A 94 6.27 3.76 -6.25
N THR A 95 6.91 4.83 -5.76
CA THR A 95 8.37 5.00 -5.82
C THR A 95 9.00 5.00 -4.42
N ALA A 96 10.21 4.48 -4.32
CA ALA A 96 11.00 4.43 -3.09
C ALA A 96 10.23 3.81 -1.91
N GLY A 97 10.03 4.55 -0.82
CA GLY A 97 9.24 4.08 0.32
C GLY A 97 7.77 3.81 -0.02
N GLY A 98 7.19 4.48 -1.02
CA GLY A 98 5.84 4.22 -1.52
C GLY A 98 5.69 2.83 -2.16
N ALA A 99 6.78 2.25 -2.67
CA ALA A 99 6.80 0.92 -3.25
C ALA A 99 6.66 -0.21 -2.19
N TYR A 100 7.08 0.04 -0.96
CA TYR A 100 7.00 -0.96 0.11
C TYR A 100 5.56 -1.24 0.56
N VAL A 101 4.69 -0.23 0.54
CA VAL A 101 3.29 -0.40 0.99
C VAL A 101 2.59 -1.51 0.21
N PRO A 102 2.55 -1.50 -1.13
CA PRO A 102 1.97 -2.61 -1.89
C PRO A 102 2.79 -3.89 -1.77
N ALA A 103 4.13 -3.82 -1.87
CA ALA A 103 4.98 -5.01 -1.86
C ALA A 103 4.93 -5.81 -0.53
N MET A 104 4.52 -5.19 0.56
CA MET A 104 4.36 -5.82 1.88
C MET A 104 2.90 -6.13 2.23
N SER A 105 1.96 -5.86 1.35
CA SER A 105 0.56 -6.24 1.53
C SER A 105 0.36 -7.74 1.30
N ASP A 106 -0.70 -8.32 1.87
CA ASP A 106 -1.01 -9.74 1.72
C ASP A 106 -1.49 -10.08 0.31
N GLU A 107 -2.19 -9.14 -0.35
CA GLU A 107 -2.50 -9.19 -1.78
C GLU A 107 -2.35 -7.81 -2.42
N THR A 108 -1.83 -7.79 -3.66
CA THR A 108 -1.57 -6.57 -4.41
C THR A 108 -2.18 -6.61 -5.80
N VAL A 109 -2.98 -5.61 -6.10
CA VAL A 109 -3.55 -5.33 -7.43
C VAL A 109 -2.75 -4.20 -8.07
N ILE A 110 -2.41 -4.30 -9.35
CA ILE A 110 -1.71 -3.23 -10.08
C ILE A 110 -2.45 -2.88 -11.36
N VAL A 111 -2.61 -1.58 -11.61
CA VAL A 111 -3.29 -1.05 -12.81
C VAL A 111 -2.30 -0.91 -13.96
N ARG A 112 -2.64 -1.46 -15.11
CA ARG A 112 -1.82 -1.40 -16.32
C ARG A 112 -1.66 0.04 -16.82
N GLY A 113 -0.43 0.39 -17.18
CA GLY A 113 -0.10 1.68 -17.81
C GLY A 113 -0.06 2.89 -16.86
N THR A 114 -0.63 2.79 -15.66
CA THR A 114 -0.55 3.84 -14.62
C THR A 114 0.19 3.37 -13.38
N GLY A 115 -0.08 2.15 -12.93
CA GLY A 115 0.53 1.56 -11.75
C GLY A 115 1.98 1.14 -12.01
N THR A 116 2.91 1.61 -11.17
CA THR A 116 4.30 1.15 -11.18
C THR A 116 4.82 0.96 -9.78
N ILE A 117 5.71 -0.03 -9.59
CA ILE A 117 6.40 -0.29 -8.32
C ILE A 117 7.90 -0.38 -8.61
N PHE A 118 8.69 0.55 -8.10
CA PHE A 118 10.16 0.48 -8.13
C PHE A 118 10.79 1.33 -7.02
N LEU A 119 11.99 0.97 -6.59
CA LEU A 119 12.72 1.75 -5.58
C LEU A 119 13.34 3.01 -6.19
N GLY A 120 13.88 2.90 -7.40
CA GLY A 120 14.42 4.02 -8.16
C GLY A 120 13.79 4.05 -9.54
N GLY A 121 13.21 5.19 -9.92
CA GLY A 121 12.61 5.36 -11.25
C GLY A 121 13.63 5.44 -12.39
N PRO A 122 13.18 5.45 -13.66
CA PRO A 122 14.06 5.46 -14.83
C PRO A 122 15.17 6.51 -14.83
N PRO A 123 14.97 7.75 -14.35
CA PRO A 123 16.06 8.73 -14.27
C PRO A 123 17.19 8.32 -13.32
N LEU A 124 16.84 7.68 -12.19
CA LEU A 124 17.83 7.21 -11.22
C LEU A 124 18.59 6.00 -11.76
N VAL A 125 17.90 5.06 -12.41
CA VAL A 125 18.53 3.91 -13.08
C VAL A 125 19.55 4.40 -14.11
N LYS A 126 19.14 5.33 -14.97
CA LYS A 126 20.04 5.92 -15.97
C LYS A 126 21.27 6.60 -15.35
N ALA A 127 21.08 7.33 -14.27
CA ALA A 127 22.18 8.00 -13.58
C ALA A 127 23.15 7.01 -12.91
N ALA A 128 22.64 5.91 -12.38
CA ALA A 128 23.42 4.91 -11.66
C ALA A 128 24.11 3.89 -12.55
N THR A 129 23.45 3.43 -13.61
CA THR A 129 23.93 2.31 -14.45
C THR A 129 24.19 2.70 -15.91
N GLY A 130 23.72 3.86 -16.37
CA GLY A 130 23.74 4.28 -17.76
C GLY A 130 22.61 3.66 -18.62
N GLU A 131 21.85 2.74 -18.09
CA GLU A 131 20.75 2.09 -18.80
C GLU A 131 19.57 3.02 -19.02
N THR A 132 18.95 2.93 -20.19
CA THR A 132 17.72 3.66 -20.51
C THR A 132 16.56 2.66 -20.50
N THR A 133 15.56 2.91 -19.67
CA THR A 133 14.35 2.09 -19.54
C THR A 133 13.13 2.98 -19.38
N THR A 134 11.96 2.44 -19.67
CA THR A 134 10.67 3.10 -19.36
C THR A 134 10.17 2.68 -17.97
N ALA A 135 9.22 3.42 -17.42
CA ALA A 135 8.61 3.07 -16.14
C ALA A 135 7.88 1.71 -16.21
N GLU A 136 7.21 1.43 -17.32
CA GLU A 136 6.51 0.16 -17.56
C GLU A 136 7.46 -1.03 -17.66
N GLU A 137 8.59 -0.88 -18.36
CA GLU A 137 9.61 -1.92 -18.47
C GLU A 137 10.37 -2.15 -17.15
N LEU A 138 10.51 -1.11 -16.33
CA LEU A 138 11.23 -1.19 -15.06
C LEU A 138 10.39 -1.82 -13.94
N GLY A 139 9.12 -1.45 -13.85
CA GLY A 139 8.27 -1.87 -12.74
C GLY A 139 6.78 -1.67 -13.01
N GLY A 140 6.34 -1.87 -14.24
CA GLY A 140 4.92 -1.81 -14.60
C GLY A 140 4.15 -3.09 -14.28
N ALA A 141 2.88 -3.09 -14.63
CA ALA A 141 1.95 -4.13 -14.24
C ALA A 141 2.32 -5.52 -14.80
N ASP A 142 2.72 -5.61 -16.07
CA ASP A 142 3.11 -6.89 -16.67
C ASP A 142 4.39 -7.47 -16.05
N ILE A 143 5.33 -6.63 -15.65
CA ILE A 143 6.56 -7.07 -14.96
C ILE A 143 6.21 -7.67 -13.59
N HIS A 144 5.37 -6.99 -12.81
CA HIS A 144 5.10 -7.42 -11.44
C HIS A 144 4.10 -8.57 -11.33
N THR A 145 3.21 -8.73 -12.30
CA THR A 145 2.25 -9.85 -12.29
C THR A 145 2.74 -11.12 -13.00
N ARG A 146 3.72 -11.00 -13.93
CA ARG A 146 4.15 -12.15 -14.76
C ARG A 146 5.60 -12.58 -14.55
N VAL A 147 6.47 -11.67 -14.08
CA VAL A 147 7.90 -11.93 -13.97
C VAL A 147 8.36 -11.94 -12.53
N SER A 148 8.14 -10.85 -11.78
CA SER A 148 8.64 -10.71 -10.41
C SER A 148 7.72 -11.33 -9.36
N GLY A 149 6.42 -11.40 -9.61
CA GLY A 149 5.44 -11.89 -8.63
C GLY A 149 5.19 -10.93 -7.46
N VAL A 150 5.56 -9.65 -7.57
CA VAL A 150 5.32 -8.64 -6.53
C VAL A 150 3.84 -8.23 -6.47
N ALA A 151 3.14 -8.30 -7.60
CA ALA A 151 1.71 -8.08 -7.67
C ALA A 151 0.98 -9.38 -8.06
N ASP A 152 -0.15 -9.65 -7.40
CA ASP A 152 -0.95 -10.87 -7.58
C ASP A 152 -1.97 -10.71 -8.70
N HIS A 153 -2.51 -9.51 -8.88
CA HIS A 153 -3.61 -9.24 -9.80
C HIS A 153 -3.30 -8.07 -10.72
N LEU A 154 -3.58 -8.26 -12.00
CA LEU A 154 -3.53 -7.20 -13.01
C LEU A 154 -4.93 -6.64 -13.21
N ALA A 155 -5.06 -5.31 -13.22
CA ALA A 155 -6.26 -4.59 -13.58
C ALA A 155 -6.00 -3.72 -14.82
N GLU A 156 -6.97 -3.62 -15.72
CA GLU A 156 -6.85 -2.79 -16.92
C GLU A 156 -7.12 -1.31 -16.62
N ASP A 157 -7.90 -1.02 -15.58
CA ASP A 157 -8.20 0.34 -15.13
C ASP A 157 -8.52 0.39 -13.62
N ASP A 158 -8.69 1.59 -13.09
CA ASP A 158 -9.01 1.84 -11.67
C ASP A 158 -10.33 1.18 -11.25
N GLY A 159 -11.33 1.17 -12.14
CA GLY A 159 -12.64 0.56 -11.87
C GLY A 159 -12.51 -0.95 -11.70
N GLU A 160 -11.68 -1.59 -12.51
CA GLU A 160 -11.37 -3.00 -12.38
C GLU A 160 -10.54 -3.28 -11.13
N ALA A 161 -9.54 -2.48 -10.83
CA ALA A 161 -8.76 -2.62 -9.60
C ALA A 161 -9.67 -2.60 -8.36
N LEU A 162 -10.60 -1.65 -8.29
CA LEU A 162 -11.57 -1.58 -7.20
C LEU A 162 -12.56 -2.76 -7.17
N ARG A 163 -12.90 -3.36 -8.33
CA ARG A 163 -13.72 -4.59 -8.38
C ARG A 163 -12.93 -5.79 -7.84
N ILE A 164 -11.66 -5.91 -8.22
CA ILE A 164 -10.77 -6.97 -7.72
C ILE A 164 -10.60 -6.84 -6.20
N VAL A 165 -10.30 -5.65 -5.68
CA VAL A 165 -10.22 -5.40 -4.23
C VAL A 165 -11.50 -5.82 -3.51
N ARG A 166 -12.68 -5.52 -4.05
CA ARG A 166 -13.96 -5.99 -3.47
C ARG A 166 -14.09 -7.50 -3.49
N SER A 167 -13.63 -8.16 -4.55
CA SER A 167 -13.64 -9.62 -4.65
C SER A 167 -12.69 -10.26 -3.62
N ILE A 168 -11.50 -9.72 -3.46
CA ILE A 168 -10.55 -10.15 -2.42
C ILE A 168 -11.21 -10.01 -1.05
N MET A 169 -11.74 -8.83 -0.74
CA MET A 169 -12.39 -8.57 0.54
C MET A 169 -13.59 -9.48 0.82
N ALA A 170 -14.32 -9.90 -0.19
CA ALA A 170 -15.43 -10.84 -0.04
C ALA A 170 -14.99 -12.23 0.44
N ASN A 171 -13.74 -12.60 0.14
CA ASN A 171 -13.14 -13.89 0.52
C ASN A 171 -12.34 -13.85 1.83
N VAL A 172 -12.08 -12.66 2.37
CA VAL A 172 -11.38 -12.52 3.66
C VAL A 172 -12.23 -13.15 4.77
N PRO A 173 -11.68 -14.06 5.60
CA PRO A 173 -12.42 -14.66 6.68
C PRO A 173 -12.93 -13.61 7.67
N ARG A 174 -14.22 -13.65 7.96
CA ARG A 174 -14.78 -12.81 9.03
C ARG A 174 -14.21 -13.26 10.36
N ARG A 175 -13.49 -12.38 11.06
CA ARG A 175 -13.12 -12.65 12.44
C ARG A 175 -14.42 -12.85 13.25
N ARG A 176 -14.65 -14.08 13.73
CA ARG A 176 -15.68 -14.29 14.75
C ARG A 176 -15.22 -13.54 15.98
N ARG A 177 -15.95 -12.51 16.39
CA ARG A 177 -15.82 -12.01 17.76
C ARG A 177 -16.15 -13.20 18.65
N PRO A 178 -15.29 -13.56 19.62
CA PRO A 178 -15.69 -14.55 20.59
C PRO A 178 -17.01 -14.08 21.23
N PRO A 179 -17.97 -14.99 21.46
CA PRO A 179 -19.16 -14.61 22.19
C PRO A 179 -18.68 -13.99 23.51
N TRP A 180 -19.23 -12.82 23.87
CA TRP A 180 -18.95 -12.21 25.15
C TRP A 180 -19.36 -13.22 26.22
N GLU A 181 -18.42 -13.79 26.95
CA GLU A 181 -18.73 -14.46 28.21
C GLU A 181 -19.10 -13.36 29.19
N LEU A 182 -20.41 -13.23 29.43
CA LEU A 182 -20.88 -12.51 30.59
C LEU A 182 -20.50 -13.40 31.77
N THR A 183 -19.38 -13.10 32.43
CA THR A 183 -19.16 -13.63 33.80
C THR A 183 -20.17 -12.96 34.71
N GLU A 184 -21.06 -13.79 35.28
CA GLU A 184 -21.93 -13.36 36.37
C GLU A 184 -21.10 -12.89 37.58
#